data_a0c6aa8d73e2f2d590df9221bb1fcefb
#
_entry.id   a0c6aa8d73e2f2d590df9221bb1fcefb
#
_cell.length_a   1.000
_cell.length_b   1.000
_cell.length_c   1.000
_cell.angle_alpha   90.00
_cell.angle_beta   90.00
_cell.angle_gamma   90.00
#
_symmetry.space_group_name_H-M   'P 1'
#
loop_
_entity.id
_entity.type
_entity.pdbx_description
1 polymer ?
#
loop_
_entity_poly.entity_id
_entity_poly.type
_entity_poly.pdbx_seq_one_letter_code
_entity_poly.pdbx_strand_id
1 'polypeptide(L)'
;MCSVFAATQAADVKTYLVTTVEKMDAASADFVVNAEAYAALIQKYGGDYAAAYKAEPREIDSLITRMQGNYKAMDSFGYETVEGIVAGVDGFVDYDIYLDAGVPASEGPDGVSPLVLTLADGSKIDREGASFTYIIEPALWAGNKRWTVEVDRDGDGNKNAKEALPRAEVLVAVALDTRAKIAQLLADAKDWNATTADCFGAMIAMTPTLSDYFEDWKESRYGDAASGRFQAVSRLSDMRGIMQSCAVMYGAVKGEIAQKDKALAKSVEQGFIEILAFLDVLEAREKENKITASEIDELADQAKGKTDKIVPQIEQGAAILGVKTSG
;
A
#
# COMPACT_ATOMS: atom_id res chain seq x y z
N MET A 1 -25.35 -1.23 8.10
CA MET A 1 -25.45 -0.38 6.89
C MET A 1 -25.23 -1.27 5.70
N CYS A 2 -26.25 -1.54 4.87
CA CYS A 2 -26.08 -2.30 3.65
C CYS A 2 -25.26 -1.45 2.68
N SER A 3 -23.98 -1.75 2.56
CA SER A 3 -23.10 -1.12 1.57
C SER A 3 -23.51 -1.58 0.19
N VAL A 4 -23.68 -0.62 -0.65
CA VAL A 4 -24.09 -0.65 -2.03
C VAL A 4 -23.12 -1.45 -2.87
N PHE A 5 -23.36 -2.75 -3.09
CA PHE A 5 -22.88 -3.42 -4.26
C PHE A 5 -23.84 -3.09 -5.41
N ALA A 6 -23.71 -1.87 -5.94
CA ALA A 6 -24.29 -1.55 -7.23
C ALA A 6 -23.52 -2.34 -8.29
N ALA A 7 -24.23 -2.94 -9.23
CA ALA A 7 -23.66 -3.69 -10.33
C ALA A 7 -22.68 -2.81 -11.09
N THR A 8 -21.39 -3.07 -10.91
CA THR A 8 -20.29 -2.42 -11.62
C THR A 8 -20.04 -3.17 -12.92
N GLN A 9 -19.90 -2.43 -14.03
CA GLN A 9 -19.50 -2.97 -15.34
C GLN A 9 -17.97 -2.82 -15.51
N ALA A 10 -17.37 -3.45 -16.49
CA ALA A 10 -15.92 -3.35 -16.75
C ALA A 10 -15.40 -1.90 -16.86
N ALA A 11 -16.26 -0.98 -17.35
CA ALA A 11 -15.99 0.46 -17.32
C ALA A 11 -15.73 1.02 -15.91
N ASP A 12 -16.25 0.34 -14.90
CA ASP A 12 -16.15 0.76 -13.51
C ASP A 12 -14.82 0.33 -12.88
N VAL A 13 -14.18 -0.79 -13.30
CA VAL A 13 -12.83 -1.18 -12.85
C VAL A 13 -11.81 -0.14 -13.28
N LYS A 14 -11.84 0.27 -14.55
CA LYS A 14 -10.99 1.36 -15.06
C LYS A 14 -11.26 2.67 -14.32
N THR A 15 -12.53 3.03 -14.14
CA THR A 15 -12.91 4.25 -13.43
C THR A 15 -12.45 4.22 -11.98
N TYR A 16 -12.57 3.07 -11.31
CA TYR A 16 -12.10 2.87 -9.95
C TYR A 16 -10.59 3.07 -9.86
N LEU A 17 -9.81 2.39 -10.72
CA LEU A 17 -8.35 2.53 -10.78
C LEU A 17 -7.95 3.97 -11.08
N VAL A 18 -8.43 4.56 -12.20
CA VAL A 18 -8.06 5.92 -12.63
C VAL A 18 -8.40 6.95 -11.56
N THR A 19 -9.61 6.91 -11.00
CA THR A 19 -10.03 7.89 -9.98
C THR A 19 -9.16 7.79 -8.71
N THR A 20 -8.74 6.60 -8.33
CA THR A 20 -7.86 6.40 -7.18
C THR A 20 -6.46 6.91 -7.48
N VAL A 21 -5.88 6.54 -8.62
CA VAL A 21 -4.54 6.99 -9.00
C VAL A 21 -4.48 8.50 -9.25
N GLU A 22 -5.56 9.15 -9.71
CA GLU A 22 -5.65 10.61 -9.80
C GLU A 22 -5.54 11.29 -8.40
N LYS A 23 -6.11 10.69 -7.37
CA LYS A 23 -5.94 11.17 -5.99
C LYS A 23 -4.52 10.96 -5.48
N MET A 24 -3.92 9.81 -5.82
CA MET A 24 -2.51 9.53 -5.50
C MET A 24 -1.59 10.54 -6.18
N ASP A 25 -1.80 10.86 -7.46
CA ASP A 25 -1.01 11.84 -8.21
C ASP A 25 -1.09 13.23 -7.57
N ALA A 26 -2.29 13.67 -7.20
CA ALA A 26 -2.47 14.93 -6.47
C ALA A 26 -1.75 14.94 -5.12
N ALA A 27 -1.88 13.88 -4.32
CA ALA A 27 -1.20 13.75 -3.04
C ALA A 27 0.34 13.70 -3.19
N SER A 28 0.84 13.07 -4.25
CA SER A 28 2.27 13.01 -4.56
C SER A 28 2.83 14.40 -4.92
N ALA A 29 2.05 15.22 -5.62
CA ALA A 29 2.43 16.59 -5.90
C ALA A 29 2.56 17.43 -4.61
N ASP A 30 1.60 17.30 -3.69
CA ASP A 30 1.65 17.96 -2.39
C ASP A 30 2.80 17.42 -1.53
N PHE A 31 3.10 16.13 -1.63
CA PHE A 31 4.23 15.51 -0.94
C PHE A 31 5.55 16.13 -1.39
N VAL A 32 5.77 16.29 -2.71
CA VAL A 32 6.97 16.96 -3.25
C VAL A 32 7.09 18.38 -2.70
N VAL A 33 6.03 19.19 -2.74
CA VAL A 33 6.04 20.56 -2.20
C VAL A 33 6.42 20.59 -0.73
N ASN A 34 5.87 19.70 0.09
CA ASN A 34 6.19 19.64 1.52
C ASN A 34 7.62 19.14 1.79
N ALA A 35 8.12 18.17 1.01
CA ALA A 35 9.48 17.67 1.11
C ALA A 35 10.52 18.75 0.73
N GLU A 36 10.27 19.50 -0.33
CA GLU A 36 11.13 20.63 -0.74
C GLU A 36 11.11 21.76 0.30
N ALA A 37 9.95 22.09 0.88
CA ALA A 37 9.86 23.07 1.96
C ALA A 37 10.62 22.63 3.22
N TYR A 38 10.51 21.35 3.58
CA TYR A 38 11.27 20.77 4.66
C TYR A 38 12.78 20.84 4.39
N ALA A 39 13.22 20.44 3.20
CA ALA A 39 14.64 20.49 2.83
C ALA A 39 15.19 21.92 2.82
N ALA A 40 14.43 22.88 2.32
CA ALA A 40 14.80 24.29 2.36
C ALA A 40 14.95 24.81 3.80
N LEU A 41 14.07 24.37 4.71
CA LEU A 41 14.16 24.73 6.12
C LEU A 41 15.41 24.14 6.79
N ILE A 42 15.74 22.87 6.55
CA ILE A 42 16.99 22.27 7.05
C ILE A 42 18.20 22.98 6.46
N GLN A 43 18.18 23.29 5.17
CA GLN A 43 19.28 24.00 4.48
C GLN A 43 19.49 25.43 5.00
N LYS A 44 18.44 26.15 5.44
CA LYS A 44 18.53 27.46 6.10
C LYS A 44 19.47 27.44 7.30
N TYR A 45 19.61 26.29 7.93
CA TYR A 45 20.53 26.06 9.06
C TYR A 45 21.79 25.28 8.66
N GLY A 46 22.18 25.32 7.38
CA GLY A 46 23.40 24.70 6.87
C GLY A 46 23.39 23.17 6.92
N GLY A 47 22.22 22.55 6.95
CA GLY A 47 22.07 21.10 7.07
C GLY A 47 22.18 20.57 8.52
N ASP A 48 22.26 21.45 9.51
CA ASP A 48 22.26 21.06 10.92
C ASP A 48 20.80 20.87 11.41
N TYR A 49 20.38 19.62 11.48
CA TYR A 49 19.04 19.20 11.91
C TYR A 49 18.72 19.62 13.35
N ALA A 50 19.71 19.55 14.24
CA ALA A 50 19.50 19.92 15.64
C ALA A 50 19.31 21.44 15.78
N ALA A 51 20.12 22.24 15.08
CA ALA A 51 19.97 23.69 15.04
C ALA A 51 18.65 24.11 14.39
N ALA A 52 18.25 23.46 13.27
CA ALA A 52 17.00 23.70 12.59
C ALA A 52 15.80 23.40 13.51
N TYR A 53 15.78 22.23 14.15
CA TYR A 53 14.69 21.84 15.04
C TYR A 53 14.60 22.74 16.26
N LYS A 54 15.73 23.10 16.88
CA LYS A 54 15.76 24.04 18.01
C LYS A 54 15.17 25.39 17.66
N ALA A 55 15.40 25.88 16.44
CA ALA A 55 14.92 27.18 15.98
C ALA A 55 13.47 27.19 15.51
N GLU A 56 13.03 26.11 14.83
CA GLU A 56 11.75 26.06 14.10
C GLU A 56 10.97 24.74 14.39
N PRO A 57 10.80 24.31 15.65
CA PRO A 57 10.24 22.99 15.94
C PRO A 57 8.83 22.83 15.41
N ARG A 58 7.99 23.88 15.55
CA ARG A 58 6.58 23.82 15.09
C ARG A 58 6.44 23.70 13.57
N GLU A 59 7.31 24.37 12.81
CA GLU A 59 7.25 24.31 11.36
C GLU A 59 7.75 22.96 10.85
N ILE A 60 8.83 22.44 11.44
CA ILE A 60 9.35 21.09 11.13
C ILE A 60 8.28 20.03 11.41
N ASP A 61 7.69 20.05 12.61
CA ASP A 61 6.64 19.08 12.98
C ASP A 61 5.41 19.20 12.09
N SER A 62 5.04 20.43 11.70
CA SER A 62 3.93 20.67 10.76
C SER A 62 4.21 20.10 9.37
N LEU A 63 5.43 20.29 8.86
CA LEU A 63 5.84 19.73 7.55
C LEU A 63 5.85 18.20 7.58
N ILE A 64 6.39 17.59 8.61
CA ILE A 64 6.37 16.13 8.78
C ILE A 64 4.94 15.62 8.85
N THR A 65 4.07 16.25 9.63
CA THR A 65 2.65 15.87 9.74
C THR A 65 1.93 15.96 8.39
N ARG A 66 2.20 17.01 7.60
CA ARG A 66 1.64 17.12 6.24
C ARG A 66 2.15 16.01 5.33
N MET A 67 3.45 15.72 5.34
CA MET A 67 4.04 14.62 4.56
C MET A 67 3.49 13.25 4.98
N GLN A 68 3.28 13.01 6.27
CA GLN A 68 2.61 11.82 6.78
C GLN A 68 1.17 11.71 6.26
N GLY A 69 0.45 12.84 6.16
CA GLY A 69 -0.89 12.90 5.57
C GLY A 69 -0.88 12.60 4.06
N ASN A 70 0.10 13.16 3.33
CA ASN A 70 0.27 12.86 1.90
C ASN A 70 0.64 11.39 1.67
N TYR A 71 1.53 10.81 2.49
CA TYR A 71 1.86 9.38 2.42
C TYR A 71 0.60 8.52 2.55
N LYS A 72 -0.20 8.73 3.59
CA LYS A 72 -1.46 7.98 3.77
C LYS A 72 -2.42 8.12 2.60
N ALA A 73 -2.44 9.27 1.95
CA ALA A 73 -3.29 9.49 0.77
C ALA A 73 -2.74 8.81 -0.49
N MET A 74 -1.41 8.69 -0.63
CA MET A 74 -0.78 7.99 -1.76
C MET A 74 -0.83 6.46 -1.60
N ASP A 75 -0.49 5.99 -0.41
CA ASP A 75 -0.30 4.58 -0.06
C ASP A 75 -1.60 4.00 0.54
N SER A 76 -1.83 4.19 1.81
CA SER A 76 -2.83 3.49 2.60
C SER A 76 -4.28 3.70 2.16
N PHE A 77 -4.63 4.89 1.65
CA PHE A 77 -5.97 5.22 1.12
C PHE A 77 -5.97 5.37 -0.40
N GLY A 78 -4.83 5.23 -1.05
CA GLY A 78 -4.60 5.25 -2.48
C GLY A 78 -4.24 3.87 -3.00
N TYR A 79 -2.95 3.58 -2.99
CA TYR A 79 -2.37 2.38 -3.59
C TYR A 79 -3.01 1.08 -3.05
N GLU A 80 -3.08 0.90 -1.74
CA GLU A 80 -3.62 -0.29 -1.09
C GLU A 80 -5.07 -0.60 -1.54
N THR A 81 -5.85 0.44 -1.85
CA THR A 81 -7.23 0.25 -2.31
C THR A 81 -7.31 -0.24 -3.76
N VAL A 82 -6.25 -0.17 -4.54
CA VAL A 82 -6.15 -0.64 -5.93
C VAL A 82 -5.08 -1.72 -6.13
N GLU A 83 -4.36 -2.09 -5.09
CA GLU A 83 -3.28 -3.08 -5.13
C GLU A 83 -3.73 -4.39 -5.76
N GLY A 84 -4.91 -4.92 -5.42
CA GLY A 84 -5.42 -6.13 -6.04
C GLY A 84 -5.58 -6.03 -7.58
N ILE A 85 -5.69 -4.82 -8.15
CA ILE A 85 -5.65 -4.59 -9.59
C ILE A 85 -4.18 -4.45 -10.04
N VAL A 86 -3.41 -3.60 -9.37
CA VAL A 86 -2.04 -3.25 -9.80
C VAL A 86 -1.09 -4.44 -9.67
N ALA A 87 -1.14 -5.16 -8.55
CA ALA A 87 -0.33 -6.36 -8.34
C ALA A 87 -0.84 -7.59 -9.13
N GLY A 88 -2.16 -7.62 -9.43
CA GLY A 88 -2.80 -8.79 -10.05
C GLY A 88 -2.89 -8.75 -11.58
N VAL A 89 -2.67 -7.60 -12.24
CA VAL A 89 -2.74 -7.45 -13.69
C VAL A 89 -1.33 -7.36 -14.29
N ASP A 90 -0.95 -8.31 -15.14
CA ASP A 90 0.40 -8.43 -15.70
C ASP A 90 1.01 -7.10 -16.18
N GLY A 91 0.21 -6.20 -16.76
CA GLY A 91 0.68 -4.90 -17.26
C GLY A 91 1.02 -3.88 -16.17
N PHE A 92 0.69 -4.15 -14.91
CA PHE A 92 0.89 -3.22 -13.79
C PHE A 92 1.82 -3.73 -12.69
N VAL A 93 2.18 -5.00 -12.67
CA VAL A 93 3.01 -5.64 -11.61
C VAL A 93 4.32 -4.88 -11.34
N ASP A 94 4.96 -4.31 -12.37
CA ASP A 94 6.17 -3.51 -12.18
C ASP A 94 5.94 -2.24 -11.35
N TYR A 95 4.71 -1.71 -11.31
CA TYR A 95 4.35 -0.59 -10.43
C TYR A 95 4.24 -1.04 -8.99
N ASP A 96 3.68 -2.22 -8.75
CA ASP A 96 3.60 -2.85 -7.45
C ASP A 96 4.99 -3.04 -6.84
N ILE A 97 5.86 -3.74 -7.55
CA ILE A 97 7.26 -3.96 -7.15
C ILE A 97 7.98 -2.64 -6.87
N TYR A 98 7.70 -1.61 -7.67
CA TYR A 98 8.38 -0.32 -7.53
C TYR A 98 7.88 0.52 -6.36
N LEU A 99 6.58 0.55 -6.14
CA LEU A 99 5.93 1.43 -5.16
C LEU A 99 5.84 0.80 -3.78
N ASP A 100 5.44 -0.49 -3.68
CA ASP A 100 5.07 -1.09 -2.41
C ASP A 100 5.71 -2.45 -2.09
N ALA A 101 5.54 -3.47 -2.95
CA ALA A 101 5.86 -4.85 -2.57
C ALA A 101 7.33 -5.25 -2.78
N GLY A 102 8.11 -4.49 -3.53
CA GLY A 102 9.47 -4.89 -3.87
C GLY A 102 10.40 -4.90 -2.67
N VAL A 103 10.77 -6.10 -2.22
CA VAL A 103 11.73 -6.29 -1.12
C VAL A 103 13.18 -5.98 -1.54
N PRO A 104 14.07 -5.58 -0.60
CA PRO A 104 15.48 -5.46 -0.89
C PRO A 104 16.09 -6.79 -1.35
N ALA A 105 17.06 -6.72 -2.27
CA ALA A 105 17.79 -7.91 -2.72
C ALA A 105 18.52 -8.66 -1.58
N SER A 106 18.74 -8.00 -0.44
CA SER A 106 19.30 -8.59 0.76
C SER A 106 18.31 -9.47 1.53
N GLU A 107 17.01 -9.33 1.29
CA GLU A 107 15.95 -10.07 2.02
C GLU A 107 15.59 -11.42 1.38
N GLY A 108 16.16 -11.76 0.23
CA GLY A 108 15.96 -13.07 -0.36
C GLY A 108 16.20 -13.14 -1.87
N PRO A 109 16.04 -14.33 -2.46
CA PRO A 109 16.29 -14.54 -3.89
C PRO A 109 15.28 -13.79 -4.79
N ASP A 110 14.11 -13.47 -4.27
CA ASP A 110 13.06 -12.72 -4.97
C ASP A 110 13.20 -11.21 -4.77
N GLY A 111 14.28 -10.78 -4.12
CA GLY A 111 14.58 -9.37 -3.90
C GLY A 111 14.83 -8.62 -5.21
N VAL A 112 14.27 -7.41 -5.30
CA VAL A 112 14.48 -6.54 -6.47
C VAL A 112 15.93 -6.06 -6.54
N SER A 113 16.43 -5.89 -7.75
CA SER A 113 17.73 -5.26 -7.97
C SER A 113 17.72 -3.86 -7.35
N PRO A 114 18.85 -3.42 -6.75
CA PRO A 114 18.94 -2.09 -6.18
C PRO A 114 18.50 -1.04 -7.20
N LEU A 115 17.48 -0.28 -6.85
CA LEU A 115 17.10 0.90 -7.61
C LEU A 115 17.92 2.07 -7.12
N VAL A 116 18.11 3.09 -7.95
CA VAL A 116 19.00 4.21 -7.66
C VAL A 116 18.19 5.48 -7.55
N LEU A 117 18.23 6.12 -6.37
CA LEU A 117 17.76 7.49 -6.21
C LEU A 117 18.89 8.46 -6.57
N THR A 118 18.57 9.46 -7.37
CA THR A 118 19.50 10.56 -7.68
C THR A 118 19.16 11.75 -6.78
N LEU A 119 20.11 12.15 -5.96
CA LEU A 119 19.96 13.31 -5.06
C LEU A 119 20.13 14.62 -5.86
N ALA A 120 19.74 15.74 -5.25
CA ALA A 120 19.82 17.07 -5.89
C ALA A 120 21.24 17.50 -6.30
N ASP A 121 22.27 17.00 -5.58
CA ASP A 121 23.67 17.24 -5.91
C ASP A 121 24.23 16.31 -7.01
N GLY A 122 23.38 15.44 -7.58
CA GLY A 122 23.74 14.46 -8.60
C GLY A 122 24.36 13.17 -8.03
N SER A 123 24.59 13.08 -6.74
CA SER A 123 25.02 11.83 -6.11
C SER A 123 23.91 10.78 -6.18
N LYS A 124 24.28 9.52 -6.07
CA LYS A 124 23.36 8.39 -6.18
C LYS A 124 23.42 7.56 -4.92
N ILE A 125 22.26 7.14 -4.47
CA ILE A 125 22.11 6.19 -3.37
C ILE A 125 21.26 5.00 -3.82
N ASP A 126 21.63 3.80 -3.37
CA ASP A 126 20.80 2.63 -3.57
C ASP A 126 19.55 2.78 -2.72
N ARG A 127 18.38 2.74 -3.39
CA ARG A 127 17.11 2.61 -2.70
C ARG A 127 16.85 1.13 -2.50
N GLU A 128 17.05 0.63 -1.36
CA GLU A 128 16.77 -0.76 -1.03
C GLU A 128 15.25 -0.95 -0.94
N GLY A 129 14.67 -1.64 -1.93
CA GLY A 129 13.25 -1.96 -1.95
C GLY A 129 12.31 -0.85 -2.48
N ALA A 130 11.04 -1.07 -2.30
CA ALA A 130 9.96 -0.23 -2.78
C ALA A 130 9.89 1.15 -2.10
N SER A 131 9.28 2.14 -2.77
CA SER A 131 9.27 3.53 -2.33
C SER A 131 8.52 3.72 -1.02
N PHE A 132 7.30 3.18 -0.94
CA PHE A 132 6.41 3.37 0.20
C PHE A 132 6.95 2.65 1.42
N THR A 133 7.08 1.36 1.33
CA THR A 133 7.34 0.45 2.44
C THR A 133 8.77 0.55 2.99
N TYR A 134 9.78 0.77 2.13
CA TYR A 134 11.19 0.71 2.54
C TYR A 134 11.88 2.05 2.68
N ILE A 135 11.27 3.16 2.19
CA ILE A 135 11.92 4.48 2.25
C ILE A 135 11.02 5.53 2.89
N ILE A 136 9.83 5.80 2.33
CA ILE A 136 9.01 6.94 2.75
C ILE A 136 8.44 6.70 4.15
N GLU A 137 7.77 5.58 4.36
CA GLU A 137 7.21 5.27 5.68
C GLU A 137 8.29 5.20 6.77
N PRO A 138 9.38 4.41 6.61
CA PRO A 138 10.45 4.38 7.62
C PRO A 138 11.16 5.71 7.86
N ALA A 139 11.20 6.60 6.85
CA ALA A 139 11.72 7.95 7.05
C ALA A 139 10.78 8.82 7.89
N LEU A 140 9.48 8.79 7.58
CA LEU A 140 8.47 9.66 8.20
C LEU A 140 8.07 9.22 9.61
N TRP A 141 8.19 7.92 9.94
CA TRP A 141 7.86 7.36 11.26
C TRP A 141 9.08 6.91 12.05
N ALA A 142 10.29 7.35 11.62
CA ALA A 142 11.56 7.05 12.30
C ALA A 142 11.87 5.54 12.42
N GLY A 143 11.37 4.73 11.49
CA GLY A 143 11.54 3.27 11.48
C GLY A 143 12.89 2.78 11.00
N ASN A 144 13.69 3.61 10.31
CA ASN A 144 14.98 3.21 9.77
C ASN A 144 16.04 4.31 9.88
N LYS A 145 17.13 4.01 10.59
CA LYS A 145 18.26 4.95 10.81
C LYS A 145 18.98 5.39 9.53
N ARG A 146 18.88 4.63 8.46
CA ARG A 146 19.45 4.99 7.15
C ARG A 146 18.76 6.23 6.57
N TRP A 147 17.46 6.38 6.82
CA TRP A 147 16.62 7.44 6.26
C TRP A 147 16.36 8.60 7.22
N THR A 148 16.97 8.55 8.42
CA THR A 148 16.71 9.53 9.48
C THR A 148 17.98 10.06 10.10
N VAL A 149 17.86 11.16 10.85
CA VAL A 149 18.90 11.79 11.65
C VAL A 149 18.39 11.92 13.07
N GLU A 150 19.05 11.28 14.04
CA GLU A 150 18.71 11.39 15.46
C GLU A 150 19.00 12.81 15.98
N VAL A 151 18.01 13.42 16.60
CA VAL A 151 18.11 14.74 17.25
C VAL A 151 17.53 14.65 18.66
N ASP A 152 17.84 15.63 19.50
CA ASP A 152 17.22 15.81 20.82
C ASP A 152 16.03 16.76 20.65
N ARG A 153 14.81 16.18 20.52
CA ARG A 153 13.59 16.97 20.26
C ARG A 153 12.90 17.43 21.54
N ASP A 154 13.00 16.68 22.62
CA ASP A 154 12.37 17.00 23.90
C ASP A 154 13.27 17.80 24.84
N GLY A 155 14.57 17.94 24.53
CA GLY A 155 15.53 18.73 25.28
C GLY A 155 16.08 18.01 26.50
N ASP A 156 15.99 16.70 26.58
CA ASP A 156 16.49 15.90 27.70
C ASP A 156 18.01 15.66 27.62
N GLY A 157 18.68 16.09 26.57
CA GLY A 157 20.09 15.93 26.28
C GLY A 157 20.49 14.62 25.60
N ASN A 158 19.52 13.75 25.32
CA ASN A 158 19.76 12.49 24.64
C ASN A 158 19.18 12.52 23.22
N LYS A 159 19.85 11.83 22.31
CA LYS A 159 19.35 11.61 20.95
C LYS A 159 18.91 10.16 20.84
N ASN A 160 17.73 9.94 20.31
CA ASN A 160 17.21 8.58 20.15
C ASN A 160 16.38 8.43 18.86
N ALA A 161 16.11 7.18 18.46
CA ALA A 161 15.41 6.90 17.22
C ALA A 161 13.99 7.47 17.19
N LYS A 162 13.28 7.56 18.33
CA LYS A 162 11.91 8.09 18.40
C LYS A 162 11.83 9.59 18.12
N GLU A 163 12.97 10.27 18.24
CA GLU A 163 13.11 11.71 18.00
C GLU A 163 13.77 12.03 16.66
N ALA A 164 14.07 11.00 15.88
CA ALA A 164 14.73 11.17 14.61
C ALA A 164 13.88 11.97 13.62
N LEU A 165 14.56 12.80 12.82
CA LEU A 165 13.99 13.57 11.72
C LEU A 165 14.32 12.89 10.39
N PRO A 166 13.42 12.92 9.41
CA PRO A 166 13.71 12.41 8.07
C PRO A 166 14.92 13.10 7.43
N ARG A 167 15.73 12.37 6.68
CA ARG A 167 16.79 12.97 5.86
C ARG A 167 16.19 13.75 4.70
N ALA A 168 16.38 15.04 4.69
CA ALA A 168 15.73 15.98 3.78
C ALA A 168 16.06 15.68 2.31
N GLU A 169 17.33 15.39 2.00
CA GLU A 169 17.78 15.08 0.65
C GLU A 169 17.20 13.76 0.12
N VAL A 170 16.98 12.80 1.00
CA VAL A 170 16.34 11.51 0.65
C VAL A 170 14.85 11.72 0.39
N LEU A 171 14.15 12.47 1.27
CA LEU A 171 12.73 12.74 1.09
C LEU A 171 12.43 13.45 -0.21
N VAL A 172 13.22 14.46 -0.59
CA VAL A 172 13.03 15.15 -1.88
C VAL A 172 13.25 14.19 -3.05
N ALA A 173 14.34 13.40 -3.01
CA ALA A 173 14.64 12.48 -4.09
C ALA A 173 13.55 11.41 -4.26
N VAL A 174 13.11 10.76 -3.17
CA VAL A 174 12.08 9.74 -3.24
C VAL A 174 10.70 10.33 -3.57
N ALA A 175 10.40 11.55 -3.14
CA ALA A 175 9.16 12.24 -3.48
C ALA A 175 9.04 12.47 -4.98
N LEU A 176 10.10 12.98 -5.62
CA LEU A 176 10.15 13.20 -7.06
C LEU A 176 10.07 11.90 -7.86
N ASP A 177 10.80 10.88 -7.42
CA ASP A 177 10.84 9.56 -8.03
C ASP A 177 9.47 8.86 -7.96
N THR A 178 8.88 8.81 -6.77
CA THR A 178 7.54 8.23 -6.54
C THR A 178 6.46 8.95 -7.34
N ARG A 179 6.49 10.28 -7.36
CA ARG A 179 5.57 11.07 -8.19
C ARG A 179 5.68 10.72 -9.67
N ALA A 180 6.90 10.61 -10.19
CA ALA A 180 7.10 10.23 -11.59
C ALA A 180 6.52 8.84 -11.88
N LYS A 181 6.66 7.88 -10.96
CA LYS A 181 6.13 6.53 -11.10
C LYS A 181 4.59 6.52 -11.02
N ILE A 182 3.99 7.27 -10.11
CA ILE A 182 2.51 7.40 -10.00
C ILE A 182 1.94 8.05 -11.28
N ALA A 183 2.61 9.07 -11.83
CA ALA A 183 2.18 9.70 -13.07
C ALA A 183 2.24 8.73 -14.27
N GLN A 184 3.23 7.83 -14.32
CA GLN A 184 3.28 6.76 -15.32
C GLN A 184 2.11 5.77 -15.12
N LEU A 185 1.90 5.30 -13.90
CA LEU A 185 0.75 4.43 -13.58
C LEU A 185 -0.58 5.06 -13.99
N LEU A 186 -0.75 6.37 -13.75
CA LEU A 186 -1.95 7.11 -14.14
C LEU A 186 -2.14 7.14 -15.67
N ALA A 187 -1.06 7.36 -16.41
CA ALA A 187 -1.10 7.35 -17.87
C ALA A 187 -1.50 5.97 -18.40
N ASP A 188 -0.86 4.91 -17.92
CA ASP A 188 -1.14 3.54 -18.34
C ASP A 188 -2.54 3.09 -17.90
N ALA A 189 -3.00 3.48 -16.72
CA ALA A 189 -4.37 3.21 -16.25
C ALA A 189 -5.43 3.91 -17.14
N LYS A 190 -5.15 5.12 -17.63
CA LYS A 190 -6.04 5.82 -18.58
C LYS A 190 -6.11 5.13 -19.93
N ASP A 191 -5.05 4.53 -20.38
CA ASP A 191 -4.99 3.81 -21.67
C ASP A 191 -5.49 2.35 -21.55
N TRP A 192 -5.40 1.75 -20.36
CA TRP A 192 -5.84 0.39 -20.12
C TRP A 192 -7.36 0.24 -20.22
N ASN A 193 -7.79 -0.91 -20.75
CA ASN A 193 -9.19 -1.34 -20.73
C ASN A 193 -9.24 -2.74 -20.13
N ALA A 194 -9.86 -2.86 -18.97
CA ALA A 194 -10.01 -4.12 -18.26
C ALA A 194 -10.65 -5.17 -19.15
N THR A 195 -10.01 -6.32 -19.27
CA THR A 195 -10.58 -7.51 -19.91
C THR A 195 -11.13 -8.47 -18.87
N THR A 196 -12.01 -9.37 -19.29
CA THR A 196 -12.47 -10.48 -18.44
C THR A 196 -11.30 -11.33 -17.94
N ALA A 197 -10.24 -11.50 -18.76
CA ALA A 197 -9.04 -12.24 -18.37
C ALA A 197 -8.25 -11.51 -17.28
N ASP A 198 -8.07 -10.19 -17.38
CA ASP A 198 -7.41 -9.39 -16.33
C ASP A 198 -8.15 -9.53 -15.01
N CYS A 199 -9.47 -9.41 -15.03
CA CYS A 199 -10.27 -9.52 -13.80
C CYS A 199 -10.11 -10.89 -13.13
N PHE A 200 -10.17 -11.98 -13.87
CA PHE A 200 -9.99 -13.32 -13.30
C PHE A 200 -8.54 -13.57 -12.87
N GLY A 201 -7.56 -13.19 -13.71
CA GLY A 201 -6.15 -13.36 -13.39
C GLY A 201 -5.81 -12.69 -12.06
N ALA A 202 -6.17 -11.43 -11.93
CA ALA A 202 -5.92 -10.66 -10.71
C ALA A 202 -6.66 -11.23 -9.47
N MET A 203 -7.93 -11.58 -9.59
CA MET A 203 -8.65 -12.19 -8.46
C MET A 203 -8.05 -13.53 -8.01
N ILE A 204 -7.61 -14.37 -8.96
CA ILE A 204 -7.01 -15.68 -8.66
C ILE A 204 -5.64 -15.49 -8.01
N ALA A 205 -4.84 -14.53 -8.47
CA ALA A 205 -3.54 -14.22 -7.90
C ALA A 205 -3.66 -13.59 -6.50
N MET A 206 -4.53 -12.59 -6.34
CA MET A 206 -4.53 -11.74 -5.14
C MET A 206 -5.46 -12.23 -4.01
N THR A 207 -6.55 -12.96 -4.32
CA THR A 207 -7.44 -13.42 -3.24
C THR A 207 -6.77 -14.40 -2.26
N PRO A 208 -5.90 -15.36 -2.68
CA PRO A 208 -5.22 -16.27 -1.77
C PRO A 208 -4.24 -15.60 -0.82
N THR A 209 -3.64 -14.46 -1.21
CA THR A 209 -2.59 -13.79 -0.42
C THR A 209 -3.10 -13.25 0.91
N LEU A 210 -4.41 -13.13 1.08
CA LEU A 210 -5.00 -12.58 2.30
C LEU A 210 -4.47 -13.21 3.58
N SER A 211 -4.28 -14.53 3.63
CA SER A 211 -3.78 -15.22 4.83
C SER A 211 -2.33 -14.87 5.16
N ASP A 212 -1.51 -14.61 4.15
CA ASP A 212 -0.08 -14.37 4.31
C ASP A 212 0.18 -12.99 4.95
N TYR A 213 -0.67 -12.01 4.66
CA TYR A 213 -0.60 -10.68 5.25
C TYR A 213 -0.88 -10.63 6.77
N PHE A 214 -1.42 -11.70 7.35
CA PHE A 214 -1.60 -11.79 8.80
C PHE A 214 -0.29 -11.93 9.55
N GLU A 215 0.76 -12.51 8.95
CA GLU A 215 2.10 -12.56 9.55
C GLU A 215 2.70 -11.15 9.61
N ASP A 216 2.64 -10.39 8.50
CA ASP A 216 3.09 -8.99 8.48
C ASP A 216 2.33 -8.14 9.51
N TRP A 217 1.02 -8.34 9.64
CA TRP A 217 0.22 -7.66 10.66
C TRP A 217 0.69 -8.01 12.07
N LYS A 218 0.92 -9.30 12.36
CA LYS A 218 1.44 -9.78 13.65
C LYS A 218 2.79 -9.16 13.98
N GLU A 219 3.72 -9.17 13.03
CA GLU A 219 5.05 -8.60 13.20
C GLU A 219 5.00 -7.09 13.42
N SER A 220 4.24 -6.36 12.61
CA SER A 220 4.17 -4.90 12.69
C SER A 220 3.47 -4.41 13.95
N ARG A 221 2.49 -5.16 14.47
CA ARG A 221 1.66 -4.75 15.61
C ARG A 221 2.20 -5.22 16.96
N TYR A 222 2.80 -6.41 17.00
CA TYR A 222 3.17 -7.10 18.23
C TYR A 222 4.63 -7.57 18.25
N GLY A 223 5.36 -7.48 17.13
CA GLY A 223 6.78 -7.76 17.05
C GLY A 223 7.61 -6.66 17.69
N ASP A 224 8.91 -6.88 17.77
CA ASP A 224 9.86 -5.84 18.15
C ASP A 224 9.75 -4.69 17.14
N ALA A 225 9.68 -3.44 17.63
CA ALA A 225 9.48 -2.23 16.84
C ALA A 225 10.54 -1.99 15.72
N ALA A 226 11.34 -2.98 15.42
CA ALA A 226 12.42 -2.96 14.47
C ALA A 226 11.98 -3.07 13.00
N SER A 227 10.76 -3.51 12.69
CA SER A 227 10.32 -3.65 11.29
C SER A 227 10.16 -2.30 10.59
N GLY A 228 9.78 -1.26 11.32
CA GLY A 228 9.59 0.10 10.78
C GLY A 228 8.53 0.21 9.68
N ARG A 229 7.79 -0.87 9.40
CA ARG A 229 6.73 -0.95 8.38
C ARG A 229 5.35 -0.93 9.04
N PHE A 230 4.32 -0.53 8.28
CA PHE A 230 2.92 -0.46 8.73
C PHE A 230 2.71 0.40 9.98
N GLN A 231 3.49 1.49 10.07
CA GLN A 231 3.39 2.48 11.14
C GLN A 231 2.34 3.55 10.85
N ALA A 232 2.08 3.80 9.57
CA ALA A 232 1.14 4.82 9.10
C ALA A 232 -0.31 4.41 9.38
N VAL A 233 -0.66 3.18 9.00
CA VAL A 233 -1.96 2.54 9.24
C VAL A 233 -1.73 1.07 9.56
N SER A 234 -2.79 0.39 10.03
CA SER A 234 -2.74 -1.05 10.27
C SER A 234 -2.73 -1.83 8.96
N ARG A 235 -1.97 -2.92 8.89
CA ARG A 235 -2.00 -3.88 7.79
C ARG A 235 -3.40 -4.44 7.49
N LEU A 236 -4.31 -4.42 8.46
CA LEU A 236 -5.72 -4.77 8.22
C LEU A 236 -6.41 -3.84 7.23
N SER A 237 -6.06 -2.55 7.23
CA SER A 237 -6.59 -1.59 6.25
C SER A 237 -6.17 -1.94 4.83
N ASP A 238 -4.91 -2.35 4.66
CA ASP A 238 -4.33 -2.74 3.39
C ASP A 238 -4.99 -4.03 2.88
N MET A 239 -5.05 -5.09 3.71
CA MET A 239 -5.79 -6.33 3.42
C MET A 239 -7.22 -6.05 2.94
N ARG A 240 -7.89 -5.10 3.61
CA ARG A 240 -9.24 -4.71 3.26
C ARG A 240 -9.30 -4.03 1.89
N GLY A 241 -8.36 -3.16 1.59
CA GLY A 241 -8.25 -2.46 0.31
C GLY A 241 -8.04 -3.44 -0.85
N ILE A 242 -7.11 -4.39 -0.69
CA ILE A 242 -6.82 -5.45 -1.66
C ILE A 242 -8.08 -6.28 -1.95
N MET A 243 -8.76 -6.76 -0.91
CA MET A 243 -9.99 -7.55 -1.09
C MET A 243 -11.15 -6.72 -1.68
N GLN A 244 -11.19 -5.42 -1.40
CA GLN A 244 -12.17 -4.51 -2.02
C GLN A 244 -11.92 -4.36 -3.52
N SER A 245 -10.67 -4.23 -3.97
CA SER A 245 -10.36 -4.16 -5.40
C SER A 245 -10.65 -5.47 -6.13
N CYS A 246 -10.40 -6.63 -5.51
CA CYS A 246 -10.84 -7.93 -6.02
C CYS A 246 -12.37 -8.01 -6.16
N ALA A 247 -13.12 -7.51 -5.18
CA ALA A 247 -14.58 -7.46 -5.25
C ALA A 247 -15.07 -6.52 -6.37
N VAL A 248 -14.37 -5.42 -6.64
CA VAL A 248 -14.66 -4.52 -7.78
C VAL A 248 -14.46 -5.25 -9.11
N MET A 249 -13.35 -5.96 -9.28
CA MET A 249 -13.09 -6.78 -10.47
C MET A 249 -14.14 -7.89 -10.64
N TYR A 250 -14.54 -8.53 -9.54
CA TYR A 250 -15.64 -9.50 -9.58
C TYR A 250 -16.94 -8.86 -10.08
N GLY A 251 -17.26 -7.66 -9.61
CA GLY A 251 -18.43 -6.90 -10.07
C GLY A 251 -18.52 -6.77 -11.59
N ALA A 252 -17.36 -6.59 -12.25
CA ALA A 252 -17.29 -6.45 -13.70
C ALA A 252 -17.68 -7.73 -14.48
N VAL A 253 -17.34 -8.91 -13.94
CA VAL A 253 -17.58 -10.21 -14.62
C VAL A 253 -18.82 -10.95 -14.10
N LYS A 254 -19.35 -10.56 -12.95
CA LYS A 254 -20.49 -11.21 -12.29
C LYS A 254 -21.70 -11.41 -13.22
N GLY A 255 -22.00 -10.39 -14.04
CA GLY A 255 -23.16 -10.43 -14.95
C GLY A 255 -23.05 -11.54 -15.99
N GLU A 256 -21.88 -11.76 -16.55
CA GLU A 256 -21.61 -12.82 -17.52
C GLU A 256 -21.68 -14.21 -16.87
N ILE A 257 -21.09 -14.36 -15.67
CA ILE A 257 -21.20 -15.59 -14.89
C ILE A 257 -22.67 -15.91 -14.61
N ALA A 258 -23.45 -14.91 -14.15
CA ALA A 258 -24.86 -15.11 -13.77
C ALA A 258 -25.76 -15.55 -14.96
N GLN A 259 -25.39 -15.20 -16.18
CA GLN A 259 -26.08 -15.70 -17.39
C GLN A 259 -25.85 -17.20 -17.61
N LYS A 260 -24.76 -17.77 -17.13
CA LYS A 260 -24.41 -19.19 -17.27
C LYS A 260 -24.76 -19.98 -16.01
N ASP A 261 -24.41 -19.44 -14.84
CA ASP A 261 -24.62 -20.03 -13.52
C ASP A 261 -24.93 -18.94 -12.48
N LYS A 262 -26.21 -18.72 -12.23
CA LYS A 262 -26.66 -17.71 -11.25
C LYS A 262 -26.31 -18.07 -9.81
N ALA A 263 -26.22 -19.37 -9.50
CA ALA A 263 -25.89 -19.83 -8.14
C ALA A 263 -24.40 -19.59 -7.87
N LEU A 264 -23.53 -19.90 -8.82
CA LEU A 264 -22.10 -19.62 -8.73
C LEU A 264 -21.86 -18.11 -8.57
N ALA A 265 -22.47 -17.28 -9.43
CA ALA A 265 -22.32 -15.83 -9.33
C ALA A 265 -22.71 -15.29 -7.96
N LYS A 266 -23.82 -15.77 -7.39
CA LYS A 266 -24.24 -15.38 -6.04
C LYS A 266 -23.28 -15.87 -4.95
N SER A 267 -22.73 -17.07 -5.11
CA SER A 267 -21.81 -17.67 -4.12
C SER A 267 -20.50 -16.90 -4.02
N VAL A 268 -19.89 -16.52 -5.17
CA VAL A 268 -18.66 -15.72 -5.19
C VAL A 268 -18.89 -14.32 -4.59
N GLU A 269 -20.00 -13.66 -4.96
CA GLU A 269 -20.36 -12.37 -4.38
C GLU A 269 -20.46 -12.44 -2.84
N GLN A 270 -21.16 -13.46 -2.34
CA GLN A 270 -21.33 -13.68 -0.92
C GLN A 270 -19.98 -13.93 -0.23
N GLY A 271 -19.05 -14.64 -0.88
CA GLY A 271 -17.71 -14.88 -0.38
C GLY A 271 -16.93 -13.59 -0.17
N PHE A 272 -16.92 -12.67 -1.14
CA PHE A 272 -16.27 -11.35 -0.95
C PHE A 272 -16.95 -10.52 0.13
N ILE A 273 -18.28 -10.54 0.22
CA ILE A 273 -19.00 -9.86 1.32
C ILE A 273 -18.58 -10.41 2.68
N GLU A 274 -18.44 -11.73 2.82
CA GLU A 274 -18.02 -12.38 4.07
C GLU A 274 -16.57 -12.08 4.43
N ILE A 275 -15.66 -11.97 3.44
CA ILE A 275 -14.26 -11.58 3.66
C ILE A 275 -14.19 -10.13 4.13
N LEU A 276 -14.83 -9.20 3.44
CA LEU A 276 -14.81 -7.79 3.80
C LEU A 276 -15.46 -7.54 5.18
N ALA A 277 -16.58 -8.20 5.48
CA ALA A 277 -17.19 -8.11 6.80
C ALA A 277 -16.29 -8.68 7.91
N PHE A 278 -15.56 -9.73 7.65
CA PHE A 278 -14.56 -10.28 8.57
C PHE A 278 -13.46 -9.26 8.87
N LEU A 279 -12.89 -8.62 7.85
CA LEU A 279 -11.86 -7.58 8.02
C LEU A 279 -12.41 -6.34 8.74
N ASP A 280 -13.63 -5.89 8.43
CA ASP A 280 -14.28 -4.78 9.15
C ASP A 280 -14.43 -5.07 10.67
N VAL A 281 -14.71 -6.32 11.04
CA VAL A 281 -14.78 -6.74 12.45
C VAL A 281 -13.39 -6.71 13.10
N LEU A 282 -12.35 -7.16 12.37
CA LEU A 282 -10.99 -7.16 12.90
C LEU A 282 -10.48 -5.73 13.10
N GLU A 283 -10.69 -4.83 12.14
CA GLU A 283 -10.33 -3.42 12.29
C GLU A 283 -11.01 -2.77 13.51
N ALA A 284 -12.30 -3.07 13.74
CA ALA A 284 -13.01 -2.55 14.90
C ALA A 284 -12.42 -3.09 16.20
N ARG A 285 -12.10 -4.38 16.26
CA ARG A 285 -11.48 -5.02 17.44
C ARG A 285 -10.08 -4.48 17.71
N GLU A 286 -9.29 -4.24 16.65
CA GLU A 286 -7.94 -3.67 16.76
C GLU A 286 -7.99 -2.26 17.35
N LYS A 287 -8.88 -1.39 16.83
CA LYS A 287 -9.09 -0.03 17.35
C LYS A 287 -9.46 0.00 18.84
N GLU A 288 -10.10 -1.05 19.32
CA GLU A 288 -10.46 -1.23 20.73
C GLU A 288 -9.39 -1.97 21.55
N ASN A 289 -8.24 -2.32 20.94
CA ASN A 289 -7.17 -3.16 21.52
C ASN A 289 -7.68 -4.51 22.04
N LYS A 290 -8.63 -5.12 21.32
CA LYS A 290 -9.28 -6.41 21.68
C LYS A 290 -8.74 -7.61 20.88
N ILE A 291 -7.56 -7.49 20.30
CA ILE A 291 -6.88 -8.57 19.59
C ILE A 291 -5.53 -8.77 20.26
N THR A 292 -5.14 -10.03 20.44
CA THR A 292 -3.86 -10.44 21.02
C THR A 292 -2.99 -11.10 19.94
N ALA A 293 -1.68 -11.06 20.10
CA ALA A 293 -0.76 -11.71 19.17
C ALA A 293 -1.05 -13.21 18.99
N SER A 294 -1.49 -13.91 20.04
CA SER A 294 -1.82 -15.34 19.99
C SER A 294 -3.08 -15.67 19.20
N GLU A 295 -3.96 -14.69 18.96
CA GLU A 295 -5.18 -14.90 18.16
C GLU A 295 -4.92 -14.76 16.66
N ILE A 296 -3.82 -14.10 16.26
CA ILE A 296 -3.60 -13.75 14.84
C ILE A 296 -3.43 -14.98 13.98
N ASP A 297 -2.75 -16.02 14.47
CA ASP A 297 -2.57 -17.27 13.72
C ASP A 297 -3.91 -17.96 13.46
N GLU A 298 -4.82 -17.98 14.45
CA GLU A 298 -6.18 -18.48 14.28
C GLU A 298 -7.01 -17.62 13.31
N LEU A 299 -6.82 -16.32 13.34
CA LEU A 299 -7.48 -15.39 12.41
C LEU A 299 -6.96 -15.55 10.98
N ALA A 300 -5.66 -15.83 10.80
CA ALA A 300 -5.07 -16.18 9.52
C ALA A 300 -5.68 -17.47 8.95
N ASP A 301 -5.83 -18.51 9.77
CA ASP A 301 -6.49 -19.75 9.39
C ASP A 301 -7.97 -19.53 8.98
N GLN A 302 -8.68 -18.63 9.68
CA GLN A 302 -10.05 -18.25 9.32
C GLN A 302 -10.09 -17.50 7.99
N ALA A 303 -9.15 -16.59 7.74
CA ALA A 303 -9.01 -15.88 6.46
C ALA A 303 -8.74 -16.87 5.33
N LYS A 304 -7.77 -17.77 5.53
CA LYS A 304 -7.44 -18.85 4.58
C LYS A 304 -8.65 -19.73 4.27
N GLY A 305 -9.42 -20.14 5.28
CA GLY A 305 -10.63 -20.94 5.04
C GLY A 305 -11.71 -20.21 4.23
N LYS A 306 -11.73 -18.86 4.25
CA LYS A 306 -12.63 -18.06 3.41
C LYS A 306 -12.12 -17.98 1.97
N THR A 307 -10.81 -17.77 1.77
CA THR A 307 -10.21 -17.68 0.44
C THR A 307 -10.18 -19.04 -0.26
N ASP A 308 -9.84 -20.13 0.44
CA ASP A 308 -9.88 -21.51 -0.07
C ASP A 308 -11.31 -21.91 -0.56
N LYS A 309 -12.34 -21.30 0.00
CA LYS A 309 -13.72 -21.55 -0.44
C LYS A 309 -14.09 -20.78 -1.69
N ILE A 310 -13.61 -19.53 -1.85
CA ILE A 310 -14.02 -18.66 -2.95
C ILE A 310 -13.15 -18.80 -4.20
N VAL A 311 -11.84 -19.03 -4.06
CA VAL A 311 -10.90 -19.12 -5.19
C VAL A 311 -11.29 -20.19 -6.21
N PRO A 312 -11.61 -21.45 -5.83
CA PRO A 312 -12.07 -22.44 -6.80
C PRO A 312 -13.37 -22.05 -7.52
N GLN A 313 -14.21 -21.24 -6.89
CA GLN A 313 -15.44 -20.73 -7.51
C GLN A 313 -15.14 -19.62 -8.53
N ILE A 314 -14.13 -18.77 -8.26
CA ILE A 314 -13.63 -17.78 -9.22
C ILE A 314 -13.05 -18.50 -10.44
N GLU A 315 -12.22 -19.52 -10.24
CA GLU A 315 -11.66 -20.37 -11.30
C GLU A 315 -12.78 -21.07 -12.14
N GLN A 316 -13.81 -21.57 -11.46
CA GLN A 316 -14.98 -22.12 -12.14
C GLN A 316 -15.69 -21.06 -12.99
N GLY A 317 -15.80 -19.83 -12.46
CA GLY A 317 -16.35 -18.67 -13.19
C GLY A 317 -15.56 -18.38 -14.47
N ALA A 318 -14.23 -18.37 -14.39
CA ALA A 318 -13.35 -18.22 -15.54
C ALA A 318 -13.57 -19.35 -16.57
N ALA A 319 -13.61 -20.59 -16.11
CA ALA A 319 -13.77 -21.76 -16.97
C ALA A 319 -15.09 -21.75 -17.74
N ILE A 320 -16.23 -21.41 -17.11
CA ILE A 320 -17.53 -21.35 -17.79
C ILE A 320 -17.65 -20.20 -18.80
N LEU A 321 -16.82 -19.17 -18.68
CA LEU A 321 -16.70 -18.08 -19.65
C LEU A 321 -15.62 -18.35 -20.70
N GLY A 322 -14.90 -19.47 -20.61
CA GLY A 322 -13.84 -19.85 -21.56
C GLY A 322 -12.57 -19.01 -21.41
N VAL A 323 -12.38 -18.36 -20.27
CA VAL A 323 -11.18 -17.59 -19.95
C VAL A 323 -10.07 -18.57 -19.55
N LYS A 324 -8.90 -18.44 -20.20
CA LYS A 324 -7.70 -19.17 -19.78
C LYS A 324 -7.03 -18.34 -18.68
N THR A 325 -6.96 -18.89 -17.50
CA THR A 325 -6.14 -18.36 -16.43
C THR A 325 -4.76 -18.99 -16.52
N SER A 326 -3.71 -18.19 -16.56
CA SER A 326 -2.35 -18.68 -16.37
C SER A 326 -2.27 -19.22 -14.95
N GLY A 327 -2.16 -20.55 -14.82
CA GLY A 327 -1.84 -21.22 -13.56
C GLY A 327 -0.36 -21.22 -13.33
#